data_3beea9f56a3e526c63709790760e4ebb
#
_entry.id   3beea9f56a3e526c63709790760e4ebb
#
_cell.length_a   1.000
_cell.length_b   1.000
_cell.length_c   1.000
_cell.angle_alpha   90.00
_cell.angle_beta   90.00
_cell.angle_gamma   90.00
#
_symmetry.space_group_name_H-M   'P 1'
#
loop_
_entity.id
_entity.type
_entity.pdbx_description
1 polymer ?
#
loop_
_entity_poly.entity_id
_entity_poly.type
_entity_poly.pdbx_seq_one_letter_code
_entity_poly.pdbx_strand_id
1 'polypeptide(L)'
;MKRAALLAALVAAPALAHHVELLPPLQFVPPPPGSYQLHRIMPAPEGRVLDVDGRGARLSRYLHDRITLLGFIYTTCADPDGCPLAYRVFDALKEAIADAPHLHGKVRFVTLSFDPARDTPELMRRYAGSRVVEADGGLRWYFLTTRSARELLPLVEGFGQDIRVSAAGRELSHVLKVFLIDRAGYVREIYSSNFLHPQSVLNDIETLLLDQR
;
A
#
# COMPACT_ATOMS: atom_id res chain seq x y z
N MET A 1 27.38 -55.66 37.81
CA MET A 1 26.49 -54.48 37.81
C MET A 1 26.94 -53.57 36.67
N LYS A 2 26.26 -53.64 35.52
CA LYS A 2 26.60 -52.83 34.31
C LYS A 2 25.61 -51.67 34.25
N ARG A 3 26.12 -50.42 34.38
CA ARG A 3 25.33 -49.18 34.22
C ARG A 3 25.24 -48.82 32.74
N ALA A 4 24.08 -48.87 32.15
CA ALA A 4 23.81 -48.37 30.82
C ALA A 4 23.58 -46.88 30.90
N ALA A 5 24.41 -46.12 30.19
CA ALA A 5 24.24 -44.67 30.00
C ALA A 5 23.32 -44.42 28.79
N LEU A 6 22.16 -43.82 29.03
CA LEU A 6 21.26 -43.35 27.96
C LEU A 6 21.82 -42.02 27.45
N LEU A 7 22.29 -41.97 26.18
CA LEU A 7 22.55 -40.73 25.47
C LEU A 7 21.21 -40.19 24.91
N ALA A 8 20.75 -39.08 25.44
CA ALA A 8 19.65 -38.34 24.86
C ALA A 8 20.16 -37.51 23.69
N ALA A 9 19.77 -37.86 22.47
CA ALA A 9 20.06 -37.05 21.27
C ALA A 9 19.12 -35.85 21.27
N LEU A 10 19.66 -34.65 21.49
CA LEU A 10 18.98 -33.38 21.23
C LEU A 10 18.82 -33.21 19.71
N VAL A 11 17.61 -33.38 19.17
CA VAL A 11 17.26 -33.00 17.81
C VAL A 11 17.04 -31.48 17.84
N ALA A 12 18.01 -30.72 17.35
CA ALA A 12 17.84 -29.30 17.11
C ALA A 12 16.90 -29.14 15.89
N ALA A 13 15.68 -28.65 16.14
CA ALA A 13 14.79 -28.23 15.08
C ALA A 13 15.40 -27.02 14.36
N PRO A 14 15.40 -26.97 13.00
CA PRO A 14 15.86 -25.79 12.29
C PRO A 14 14.87 -24.65 12.62
N ALA A 15 15.38 -23.59 13.25
CA ALA A 15 14.66 -22.33 13.37
C ALA A 15 14.44 -21.81 11.93
N LEU A 16 13.22 -21.82 11.45
CA LEU A 16 12.81 -21.05 10.27
C LEU A 16 13.03 -19.56 10.64
N ALA A 17 14.19 -19.05 10.25
CA ALA A 17 14.42 -17.62 10.23
C ALA A 17 13.44 -17.03 9.21
N HIS A 18 12.35 -16.46 9.68
CA HIS A 18 11.56 -15.54 8.86
C HIS A 18 12.51 -14.40 8.50
N HIS A 19 12.89 -14.32 7.23
CA HIS A 19 13.55 -13.13 6.69
C HIS A 19 12.54 -11.99 6.80
N VAL A 20 12.59 -11.23 7.89
CA VAL A 20 11.97 -9.91 7.97
C VAL A 20 12.75 -9.06 6.98
N GLU A 21 12.18 -8.86 5.83
CA GLU A 21 12.76 -7.98 4.81
C GLU A 21 12.75 -6.56 5.36
N LEU A 22 13.92 -6.09 5.80
CA LEU A 22 14.06 -4.84 6.52
C LEU A 22 13.67 -3.67 5.61
N LEU A 23 12.83 -2.80 6.14
CA LEU A 23 12.54 -1.51 5.50
C LEU A 23 13.80 -0.65 5.49
N PRO A 24 14.02 0.20 4.46
CA PRO A 24 15.11 1.16 4.47
C PRO A 24 15.06 2.02 5.74
N PRO A 25 16.21 2.31 6.37
CA PRO A 25 16.23 3.16 7.56
C PRO A 25 15.80 4.59 7.20
N LEU A 26 15.07 5.23 8.11
CA LEU A 26 14.75 6.64 7.99
C LEU A 26 16.01 7.49 7.93
N GLN A 27 16.10 8.37 6.94
CA GLN A 27 17.22 9.31 6.76
C GLN A 27 17.06 10.57 7.63
N PHE A 28 15.92 10.74 8.27
CA PHE A 28 15.56 11.90 9.09
C PHE A 28 14.59 11.50 10.21
N VAL A 29 14.42 12.38 11.18
CA VAL A 29 13.40 12.19 12.24
C VAL A 29 12.10 12.83 11.77
N PRO A 30 11.02 12.08 11.53
CA PRO A 30 9.74 12.66 11.14
C PRO A 30 9.22 13.57 12.26
N PRO A 31 8.63 14.72 11.92
CA PRO A 31 8.04 15.60 12.93
C PRO A 31 6.88 14.89 13.65
N PRO A 32 6.64 15.20 14.93
CA PRO A 32 5.54 14.59 15.67
C PRO A 32 4.17 14.90 15.07
N PRO A 33 3.18 14.00 15.18
CA PRO A 33 1.82 14.24 14.73
C PRO A 33 1.24 15.55 15.30
N GLY A 34 0.58 16.32 14.42
CA GLY A 34 -0.06 17.60 14.79
C GLY A 34 0.90 18.77 15.00
N SER A 35 2.22 18.59 14.86
CA SER A 35 3.19 19.70 14.93
C SER A 35 3.34 20.45 13.61
N TYR A 36 2.67 20.02 12.56
CA TYR A 36 2.69 20.58 11.21
C TYR A 36 1.33 20.42 10.56
N GLN A 37 1.15 21.09 9.41
CA GLN A 37 -0.08 21.00 8.61
C GLN A 37 0.21 20.33 7.27
N LEU A 38 -0.66 19.41 6.89
CA LEU A 38 -0.70 18.84 5.55
C LEU A 38 -1.67 19.66 4.70
N HIS A 39 -1.17 20.40 3.73
CA HIS A 39 -1.99 21.22 2.84
C HIS A 39 -2.74 20.37 1.80
N ARG A 40 -3.85 20.91 1.26
CA ARG A 40 -4.50 20.29 0.11
C ARG A 40 -3.68 20.51 -1.13
N ILE A 41 -3.15 19.44 -1.72
CA ILE A 41 -2.35 19.48 -2.95
C ILE A 41 -3.28 19.57 -4.16
N MET A 42 -4.22 18.63 -4.26
CA MET A 42 -5.18 18.56 -5.37
C MET A 42 -6.37 17.65 -4.98
N PRO A 43 -7.54 17.80 -5.62
CA PRO A 43 -8.58 16.78 -5.53
C PRO A 43 -8.09 15.47 -6.17
N ALA A 44 -8.42 14.32 -5.57
CA ALA A 44 -8.12 13.05 -6.18
C ALA A 44 -8.85 12.88 -7.52
N PRO A 45 -8.18 12.44 -8.58
CA PRO A 45 -8.78 12.20 -9.88
C PRO A 45 -9.91 11.17 -9.81
N GLU A 46 -10.91 11.38 -10.65
CA GLU A 46 -12.09 10.52 -10.71
C GLU A 46 -12.08 9.66 -11.97
N GLY A 47 -12.52 8.42 -11.83
CA GLY A 47 -12.64 7.49 -12.96
C GLY A 47 -13.36 6.19 -12.58
N ARG A 48 -13.50 5.30 -13.55
CA ARG A 48 -14.11 3.98 -13.34
C ARG A 48 -13.04 2.95 -13.05
N VAL A 49 -13.29 2.12 -12.04
CA VAL A 49 -12.39 1.02 -11.64
C VAL A 49 -13.18 -0.27 -11.47
N LEU A 50 -12.48 -1.38 -11.49
CA LEU A 50 -12.96 -2.71 -11.17
C LEU A 50 -12.30 -3.19 -9.87
N ASP A 51 -13.09 -3.76 -8.96
CA ASP A 51 -12.54 -4.50 -7.82
C ASP A 51 -12.13 -5.93 -8.22
N VAL A 52 -11.59 -6.67 -7.27
CA VAL A 52 -11.15 -8.06 -7.47
C VAL A 52 -12.30 -9.04 -7.81
N ASP A 53 -13.55 -8.66 -7.60
CA ASP A 53 -14.74 -9.40 -8.02
C ASP A 53 -15.23 -9.01 -9.43
N GLY A 54 -14.52 -8.08 -10.10
CA GLY A 54 -14.91 -7.53 -11.39
C GLY A 54 -16.08 -6.55 -11.32
N ARG A 55 -16.47 -6.10 -10.10
CA ARG A 55 -17.55 -5.11 -9.93
C ARG A 55 -17.02 -3.73 -10.24
N GLY A 56 -17.73 -3.04 -11.12
CA GLY A 56 -17.41 -1.66 -11.50
C GLY A 56 -17.88 -0.65 -10.46
N ALA A 57 -17.03 0.34 -10.16
CA ALA A 57 -17.37 1.46 -9.30
C ALA A 57 -16.66 2.73 -9.75
N ARG A 58 -17.04 3.87 -9.17
CA ARG A 58 -16.25 5.11 -9.28
C ARG A 58 -15.11 5.04 -8.27
N LEU A 59 -13.94 5.61 -8.61
CA LEU A 59 -12.78 5.60 -7.72
C LEU A 59 -13.06 6.35 -6.41
N SER A 60 -13.85 7.41 -6.44
CA SER A 60 -14.29 8.16 -5.26
C SER A 60 -14.92 7.31 -4.16
N ARG A 61 -15.60 6.20 -4.51
CA ARG A 61 -16.11 5.24 -3.52
C ARG A 61 -15.02 4.70 -2.58
N TYR A 62 -13.82 4.62 -3.07
CA TYR A 62 -12.67 4.08 -2.34
C TYR A 62 -11.78 5.17 -1.73
N LEU A 63 -12.02 6.46 -2.07
CA LEU A 63 -11.18 7.56 -1.64
C LEU A 63 -11.86 8.55 -0.68
N HIS A 64 -13.19 8.45 -0.47
CA HIS A 64 -13.95 9.34 0.44
C HIS A 64 -14.29 8.64 1.76
N ASP A 65 -14.66 9.44 2.77
CA ASP A 65 -15.14 9.03 4.11
C ASP A 65 -14.08 8.45 5.06
N ARG A 66 -12.92 8.05 4.56
CA ARG A 66 -11.78 7.56 5.34
C ARG A 66 -10.48 8.14 4.81
N ILE A 67 -9.48 8.25 5.66
CA ILE A 67 -8.11 8.51 5.21
C ILE A 67 -7.66 7.33 4.36
N THR A 68 -7.18 7.61 3.16
CA THR A 68 -6.83 6.57 2.19
C THR A 68 -5.36 6.68 1.80
N LEU A 69 -4.63 5.56 1.90
CA LEU A 69 -3.31 5.42 1.32
C LEU A 69 -3.45 4.71 -0.02
N LEU A 70 -3.12 5.40 -1.11
CA LEU A 70 -3.24 4.89 -2.48
C LEU A 70 -1.86 4.68 -3.09
N GLY A 71 -1.58 3.44 -3.53
CA GLY A 71 -0.40 3.08 -4.31
C GLY A 71 -0.77 2.57 -5.70
N PHE A 72 0.08 2.88 -6.67
CA PHE A 72 -0.02 2.30 -8.01
C PHE A 72 0.98 1.16 -8.16
N ILE A 73 0.58 0.09 -8.84
CA ILE A 73 1.41 -1.10 -9.07
C ILE A 73 1.19 -1.69 -10.47
N TYR A 74 2.02 -2.64 -10.81
CA TYR A 74 1.72 -3.70 -11.78
C TYR A 74 2.28 -5.03 -11.26
N THR A 75 1.56 -6.12 -11.49
CA THR A 75 1.83 -7.41 -10.82
C THR A 75 3.16 -8.04 -11.19
N THR A 76 3.80 -7.59 -12.26
CA THR A 76 5.12 -8.06 -12.72
C THR A 76 6.28 -7.13 -12.35
N CYS A 77 6.04 -6.15 -11.47
CA CYS A 77 7.09 -5.25 -11.00
C CYS A 77 8.12 -6.02 -10.17
N ALA A 78 9.37 -6.00 -10.62
CA ALA A 78 10.50 -6.64 -9.93
C ALA A 78 11.49 -5.62 -9.33
N ASP A 79 11.24 -4.32 -9.49
CA ASP A 79 12.07 -3.25 -8.91
C ASP A 79 11.92 -3.23 -7.39
N PRO A 80 12.97 -3.54 -6.61
CA PRO A 80 12.88 -3.63 -5.15
C PRO A 80 12.51 -2.30 -4.48
N ASP A 81 12.82 -1.17 -5.11
CA ASP A 81 12.51 0.19 -4.64
C ASP A 81 11.17 0.71 -5.19
N GLY A 82 10.48 -0.10 -5.98
CA GLY A 82 9.17 0.17 -6.57
C GLY A 82 8.02 -0.48 -5.78
N CYS A 83 7.21 -1.29 -6.49
CA CYS A 83 6.03 -1.93 -5.90
C CYS A 83 6.34 -2.80 -4.68
N PRO A 84 7.45 -3.61 -4.63
CA PRO A 84 7.81 -4.37 -3.44
C PRO A 84 8.04 -3.50 -2.20
N LEU A 85 8.68 -2.34 -2.33
CA LEU A 85 8.85 -1.38 -1.23
C LEU A 85 7.49 -0.89 -0.73
N ALA A 86 6.59 -0.46 -1.64
CA ALA A 86 5.25 -0.01 -1.27
C ALA A 86 4.50 -1.10 -0.47
N TYR A 87 4.60 -2.36 -0.89
CA TYR A 87 3.96 -3.48 -0.18
C TYR A 87 4.51 -3.67 1.23
N ARG A 88 5.83 -3.66 1.41
CA ARG A 88 6.44 -3.78 2.74
C ARG A 88 5.99 -2.66 3.68
N VAL A 89 5.92 -1.42 3.17
CA VAL A 89 5.44 -0.28 3.96
C VAL A 89 3.96 -0.43 4.30
N PHE A 90 3.11 -0.85 3.35
CA PHE A 90 1.68 -1.05 3.60
C PHE A 90 1.43 -2.20 4.59
N ASP A 91 2.16 -3.31 4.49
CA ASP A 91 2.06 -4.41 5.45
C ASP A 91 2.48 -3.95 6.86
N ALA A 92 3.59 -3.22 7.00
CA ALA A 92 4.03 -2.66 8.28
C ALA A 92 3.03 -1.64 8.87
N LEU A 93 2.42 -0.80 8.02
CA LEU A 93 1.36 0.12 8.43
C LEU A 93 0.09 -0.62 8.87
N LYS A 94 -0.26 -1.71 8.19
CA LYS A 94 -1.40 -2.55 8.59
C LYS A 94 -1.24 -3.09 10.02
N GLU A 95 -0.04 -3.58 10.35
CA GLU A 95 0.28 -4.05 11.71
C GLU A 95 0.22 -2.90 12.72
N ALA A 96 0.88 -1.77 12.43
CA ALA A 96 0.86 -0.61 13.31
C ALA A 96 -0.55 -0.05 13.56
N ILE A 97 -1.43 -0.07 12.53
CA ILE A 97 -2.83 0.36 12.66
C ILE A 97 -3.64 -0.64 13.50
N ALA A 98 -3.39 -1.94 13.38
CA ALA A 98 -4.04 -2.95 14.21
C ALA A 98 -3.73 -2.75 15.70
N ASP A 99 -2.49 -2.34 16.03
CA ASP A 99 -2.04 -2.05 17.39
C ASP A 99 -2.48 -0.67 17.92
N ALA A 100 -3.13 0.16 17.09
CA ALA A 100 -3.53 1.52 17.41
C ALA A 100 -5.07 1.69 17.39
N PRO A 101 -5.79 1.41 18.49
CA PRO A 101 -7.28 1.43 18.52
C PRO A 101 -7.90 2.75 18.06
N HIS A 102 -7.22 3.87 18.25
CA HIS A 102 -7.70 5.19 17.82
C HIS A 102 -7.73 5.36 16.28
N LEU A 103 -7.03 4.50 15.53
CA LEU A 103 -7.02 4.47 14.05
C LEU A 103 -8.05 3.51 13.46
N HIS A 104 -8.64 2.64 14.29
CA HIS A 104 -9.55 1.60 13.81
C HIS A 104 -10.74 2.17 13.05
N GLY A 105 -10.99 1.62 11.86
CA GLY A 105 -12.07 2.03 10.98
C GLY A 105 -11.90 3.40 10.31
N LYS A 106 -10.80 4.13 10.58
CA LYS A 106 -10.56 5.48 10.04
C LYS A 106 -9.67 5.50 8.80
N VAL A 107 -8.93 4.43 8.58
CA VAL A 107 -7.95 4.30 7.49
C VAL A 107 -8.33 3.16 6.55
N ARG A 108 -7.99 3.28 5.29
CA ARG A 108 -8.04 2.21 4.29
C ARG A 108 -6.85 2.28 3.36
N PHE A 109 -6.55 1.17 2.71
CA PHE A 109 -5.55 1.11 1.66
C PHE A 109 -6.21 0.82 0.31
N VAL A 110 -5.65 1.39 -0.74
CA VAL A 110 -6.04 1.16 -2.12
C VAL A 110 -4.79 0.91 -2.95
N THR A 111 -4.81 -0.16 -3.71
CA THR A 111 -3.81 -0.48 -4.72
C THR A 111 -4.49 -0.49 -6.07
N LEU A 112 -4.04 0.37 -6.99
CA LEU A 112 -4.56 0.47 -8.36
C LEU A 112 -3.49 0.02 -9.36
N SER A 113 -3.83 -0.97 -10.19
CA SER A 113 -2.93 -1.39 -11.27
C SER A 113 -2.91 -0.39 -12.40
N PHE A 114 -1.73 -0.16 -13.00
CA PHE A 114 -1.60 0.54 -14.27
C PHE A 114 -1.31 -0.35 -15.48
N ASP A 115 -1.48 -1.65 -15.35
CA ASP A 115 -1.42 -2.60 -16.47
C ASP A 115 -2.74 -3.38 -16.61
N PRO A 116 -3.86 -2.74 -16.97
CA PRO A 116 -5.16 -3.41 -17.06
C PRO A 116 -5.22 -4.47 -18.15
N ALA A 117 -4.29 -4.47 -19.08
CA ALA A 117 -4.23 -5.52 -20.11
C ALA A 117 -3.79 -6.86 -19.52
N ARG A 118 -2.96 -6.84 -18.49
CA ARG A 118 -2.45 -8.01 -17.76
C ARG A 118 -3.18 -8.22 -16.44
N ASP A 119 -3.30 -7.17 -15.66
CA ASP A 119 -3.79 -7.17 -14.29
C ASP A 119 -5.32 -7.18 -14.24
N THR A 120 -5.89 -8.30 -14.70
CA THR A 120 -7.34 -8.54 -14.62
C THR A 120 -7.81 -8.61 -13.16
N PRO A 121 -9.10 -8.43 -12.85
CA PRO A 121 -9.64 -8.61 -11.51
C PRO A 121 -9.22 -9.92 -10.84
N GLU A 122 -9.22 -11.02 -11.60
CA GLU A 122 -8.78 -12.33 -11.09
C GLU A 122 -7.29 -12.36 -10.76
N LEU A 123 -6.44 -11.77 -11.60
CA LEU A 123 -5.00 -11.69 -11.31
C LEU A 123 -4.74 -10.78 -10.12
N MET A 124 -5.43 -9.65 -10.00
CA MET A 124 -5.36 -8.75 -8.85
C MET A 124 -5.78 -9.46 -7.56
N ARG A 125 -6.80 -10.31 -7.59
CA ARG A 125 -7.19 -11.14 -6.44
C ARG A 125 -6.08 -12.10 -6.01
N ARG A 126 -5.46 -12.80 -6.96
CA ARG A 126 -4.34 -13.71 -6.68
C ARG A 126 -3.14 -12.97 -6.10
N TYR A 127 -2.82 -11.83 -6.68
CA TYR A 127 -1.72 -10.97 -6.25
C TYR A 127 -1.95 -10.40 -4.83
N ALA A 128 -3.16 -10.00 -4.52
CA ALA A 128 -3.55 -9.51 -3.20
C ALA A 128 -3.45 -10.60 -2.11
N GLY A 129 -3.76 -11.85 -2.47
CA GLY A 129 -3.78 -12.96 -1.52
C GLY A 129 -4.73 -12.70 -0.34
N SER A 130 -4.26 -12.91 0.88
CA SER A 130 -5.04 -12.68 2.11
C SER A 130 -5.29 -11.20 2.44
N ARG A 131 -4.64 -10.25 1.76
CA ARG A 131 -4.77 -8.81 2.03
C ARG A 131 -6.16 -8.25 1.72
N VAL A 132 -6.95 -8.93 0.86
CA VAL A 132 -8.35 -8.54 0.58
C VAL A 132 -9.30 -8.78 1.75
N VAL A 133 -8.89 -9.61 2.72
CA VAL A 133 -9.67 -9.84 3.94
C VAL A 133 -9.49 -8.63 4.85
N GLU A 134 -10.59 -8.16 5.44
CA GLU A 134 -10.53 -7.09 6.43
C GLU A 134 -9.62 -7.50 7.58
N ALA A 135 -8.62 -6.67 7.88
CA ALA A 135 -7.72 -6.91 8.98
C ALA A 135 -8.35 -6.49 10.32
N ASP A 136 -7.73 -6.91 11.41
CA ASP A 136 -8.07 -6.45 12.75
C ASP A 136 -8.07 -4.91 12.78
N GLY A 137 -8.98 -4.33 13.57
CA GLY A 137 -9.17 -2.88 13.59
C GLY A 137 -9.97 -2.31 12.41
N GLY A 138 -10.57 -3.15 11.56
CA GLY A 138 -11.42 -2.72 10.45
C GLY A 138 -10.70 -2.06 9.29
N LEU A 139 -9.40 -2.32 9.14
CA LEU A 139 -8.61 -1.87 7.99
C LEU A 139 -8.97 -2.71 6.77
N ARG A 140 -9.40 -2.06 5.69
CA ARG A 140 -9.63 -2.69 4.39
C ARG A 140 -8.57 -2.27 3.39
N TRP A 141 -8.03 -3.26 2.66
CA TRP A 141 -7.11 -3.04 1.56
C TRP A 141 -7.77 -3.46 0.25
N TYR A 142 -8.10 -2.47 -0.59
CA TYR A 142 -8.74 -2.68 -1.88
C TYR A 142 -7.69 -2.80 -2.99
N PHE A 143 -7.90 -3.78 -3.86
CA PHE A 143 -7.08 -3.99 -5.05
C PHE A 143 -7.95 -3.74 -6.27
N LEU A 144 -7.56 -2.78 -7.07
CA LEU A 144 -8.35 -2.25 -8.17
C LEU A 144 -7.58 -2.34 -9.48
N THR A 145 -8.32 -2.46 -10.57
CA THR A 145 -7.84 -2.30 -11.94
C THR A 145 -8.87 -1.50 -12.74
N THR A 146 -8.65 -1.32 -14.05
CA THR A 146 -9.63 -0.73 -14.96
C THR A 146 -9.96 -1.72 -16.09
N ARG A 147 -11.02 -1.46 -16.88
CA ARG A 147 -11.35 -2.32 -18.01
C ARG A 147 -10.35 -2.21 -19.17
N SER A 148 -9.66 -1.10 -19.26
CA SER A 148 -8.75 -0.80 -20.37
C SER A 148 -7.79 0.33 -20.02
N ALA A 149 -6.73 0.44 -20.81
CA ALA A 149 -5.81 1.57 -20.75
C ALA A 149 -6.53 2.92 -20.98
N ARG A 150 -7.60 2.95 -21.78
CA ARG A 150 -8.40 4.16 -22.01
C ARG A 150 -9.11 4.66 -20.76
N GLU A 151 -9.62 3.75 -19.91
CA GLU A 151 -10.21 4.11 -18.61
C GLU A 151 -9.14 4.48 -17.57
N LEU A 152 -7.95 3.89 -17.68
CA LEU A 152 -6.84 4.13 -16.76
C LEU A 152 -6.17 5.49 -16.99
N LEU A 153 -5.94 5.87 -18.25
CA LEU A 153 -5.10 7.02 -18.62
C LEU A 153 -5.48 8.31 -17.87
N PRO A 154 -6.77 8.72 -17.79
CA PRO A 154 -7.16 9.92 -17.05
C PRO A 154 -6.81 9.86 -15.55
N LEU A 155 -6.82 8.67 -14.96
CA LEU A 155 -6.44 8.47 -13.55
C LEU A 155 -4.94 8.67 -13.37
N VAL A 156 -4.14 8.01 -14.20
CA VAL A 156 -2.67 8.08 -14.16
C VAL A 156 -2.19 9.52 -14.39
N GLU A 157 -2.70 10.18 -15.43
CA GLU A 157 -2.38 11.57 -15.74
C GLU A 157 -2.82 12.50 -14.61
N GLY A 158 -4.04 12.31 -14.11
CA GLY A 158 -4.59 13.14 -13.03
C GLY A 158 -3.80 13.03 -11.72
N PHE A 159 -3.26 11.85 -11.40
CA PHE A 159 -2.34 11.66 -10.26
C PHE A 159 -0.89 12.06 -10.58
N GLY A 160 -0.61 12.57 -11.78
CA GLY A 160 0.74 12.93 -12.19
C GLY A 160 1.70 11.74 -12.19
N GLN A 161 1.18 10.53 -12.47
CA GLN A 161 2.02 9.35 -12.65
C GLN A 161 2.65 9.38 -14.05
N ASP A 162 3.97 9.23 -14.10
CA ASP A 162 4.71 9.12 -15.36
C ASP A 162 4.98 7.64 -15.63
N ILE A 163 4.26 7.06 -16.59
CA ILE A 163 4.43 5.66 -16.99
C ILE A 163 5.13 5.64 -18.33
N ARG A 164 6.26 4.94 -18.41
CA ARG A 164 6.99 4.70 -19.66
C ARG A 164 6.92 3.22 -20.00
N VAL A 165 6.58 2.94 -21.23
CA VAL A 165 6.66 1.59 -21.79
C VAL A 165 8.01 1.47 -22.51
N SER A 166 8.77 0.42 -22.19
CA SER A 166 10.04 0.18 -22.90
C SER A 166 9.80 0.02 -24.39
N ALA A 167 10.81 0.33 -25.22
CA ALA A 167 10.73 0.20 -26.68
C ALA A 167 10.36 -1.23 -27.13
N ALA A 168 10.62 -2.23 -26.30
CA ALA A 168 10.24 -3.62 -26.53
C ALA A 168 8.80 -3.95 -26.08
N GLY A 169 8.06 -3.00 -25.51
CA GLY A 169 6.68 -3.19 -25.04
C GLY A 169 6.51 -4.17 -23.88
N ARG A 170 7.60 -4.58 -23.22
CA ARG A 170 7.59 -5.64 -22.21
C ARG A 170 7.79 -5.15 -20.77
N GLU A 171 8.32 -3.97 -20.60
CA GLU A 171 8.61 -3.41 -19.28
C GLU A 171 7.92 -2.05 -19.13
N LEU A 172 7.21 -1.91 -18.02
CA LEU A 172 6.68 -0.64 -17.53
C LEU A 172 7.74 -0.05 -16.59
N SER A 173 8.04 1.23 -16.76
CA SER A 173 8.87 1.98 -15.82
C SER A 173 8.07 3.15 -15.28
N HIS A 174 8.11 3.35 -13.99
CA HIS A 174 7.47 4.48 -13.32
C HIS A 174 8.27 4.88 -12.09
N VAL A 175 8.11 6.11 -11.66
CA VAL A 175 8.59 6.55 -10.34
C VAL A 175 7.55 6.17 -9.30
N LEU A 176 7.97 5.49 -8.25
CA LEU A 176 7.09 5.16 -7.14
C LEU A 176 6.52 6.43 -6.53
N LYS A 177 5.19 6.52 -6.49
CA LYS A 177 4.43 7.53 -5.75
C LYS A 177 3.31 6.84 -4.99
N VAL A 178 3.23 7.15 -3.70
CA VAL A 178 2.11 6.75 -2.84
C VAL A 178 1.43 8.02 -2.36
N PHE A 179 0.10 8.04 -2.38
CA PHE A 179 -0.71 9.22 -2.11
C PHE A 179 -1.47 9.06 -0.80
N LEU A 180 -1.34 10.01 0.10
CA LEU A 180 -2.20 10.13 1.27
C LEU A 180 -3.38 11.05 0.94
N ILE A 181 -4.60 10.53 1.09
CA ILE A 181 -5.83 11.21 0.68
C ILE A 181 -6.72 11.36 1.91
N ASP A 182 -7.23 12.56 2.15
CA ASP A 182 -8.12 12.83 3.27
C ASP A 182 -9.55 12.34 3.02
N ARG A 183 -10.40 12.43 4.05
CA ARG A 183 -11.81 11.96 3.99
C ARG A 183 -12.67 12.70 2.97
N ALA A 184 -12.27 13.92 2.58
CA ALA A 184 -12.95 14.69 1.55
C ALA A 184 -12.45 14.39 0.12
N GLY A 185 -11.47 13.49 -0.03
CA GLY A 185 -10.92 13.09 -1.32
C GLY A 185 -9.83 14.01 -1.84
N TYR A 186 -9.15 14.80 -0.99
CA TYR A 186 -8.00 15.61 -1.38
C TYR A 186 -6.71 14.88 -1.08
N VAL A 187 -5.78 14.88 -2.04
CA VAL A 187 -4.39 14.48 -1.82
C VAL A 187 -3.73 15.50 -0.88
N ARG A 188 -3.14 14.99 0.20
CA ARG A 188 -2.51 15.77 1.26
C ARG A 188 -1.01 15.55 1.33
N GLU A 189 -0.53 14.37 0.88
CA GLU A 189 0.88 14.04 0.78
C GLU A 189 1.15 13.09 -0.39
N ILE A 190 2.37 13.16 -0.96
CA ILE A 190 2.85 12.30 -2.05
C ILE A 190 4.25 11.79 -1.67
N TYR A 191 4.34 10.51 -1.34
CA TYR A 191 5.59 9.88 -0.96
C TYR A 191 6.30 9.29 -2.18
N SER A 192 7.56 9.63 -2.37
CA SER A 192 8.48 8.90 -3.24
C SER A 192 9.20 7.80 -2.46
N SER A 193 9.96 6.93 -3.14
CA SER A 193 10.68 5.82 -2.50
C SER A 193 11.55 6.25 -1.30
N ASN A 194 12.18 7.42 -1.38
CA ASN A 194 13.06 7.93 -0.32
C ASN A 194 12.34 8.41 0.94
N PHE A 195 11.04 8.72 0.83
CA PHE A 195 10.22 9.27 1.92
C PHE A 195 9.10 8.32 2.34
N LEU A 196 8.89 7.23 1.61
CA LEU A 196 7.88 6.24 1.93
C LEU A 196 8.36 5.34 3.07
N HIS A 197 8.01 5.71 4.29
CA HIS A 197 8.35 4.97 5.51
C HIS A 197 7.14 4.89 6.45
N PRO A 198 6.89 3.75 7.13
CA PRO A 198 5.71 3.59 7.99
C PRO A 198 5.56 4.69 9.04
N GLN A 199 6.66 5.09 9.70
CA GLN A 199 6.60 6.13 10.74
C GLN A 199 6.16 7.48 10.18
N SER A 200 6.67 7.89 9.00
CA SER A 200 6.27 9.17 8.37
C SER A 200 4.80 9.14 7.99
N VAL A 201 4.37 8.06 7.31
CA VAL A 201 2.97 7.90 6.89
C VAL A 201 2.01 7.86 8.09
N LEU A 202 2.41 7.19 9.18
CA LEU A 202 1.59 7.11 10.39
C LEU A 202 1.43 8.48 11.05
N ASN A 203 2.53 9.26 11.17
CA ASN A 203 2.49 10.62 11.72
C ASN A 203 1.57 11.53 10.89
N ASP A 204 1.60 11.39 9.57
CA ASP A 204 0.74 12.16 8.66
C ASP A 204 -0.74 11.75 8.79
N ILE A 205 -1.04 10.46 8.90
CA ILE A 205 -2.39 9.96 9.17
C ILE A 205 -2.93 10.53 10.48
N GLU A 206 -2.14 10.50 11.54
CA GLU A 206 -2.52 11.05 12.85
C GLU A 206 -2.69 12.57 12.80
N THR A 207 -1.82 13.28 12.06
CA THR A 207 -1.95 14.73 11.84
C THR A 207 -3.27 15.06 11.15
N LEU A 208 -3.67 14.31 10.11
CA LEU A 208 -4.96 14.50 9.44
C LEU A 208 -6.15 14.23 10.37
N LEU A 209 -6.04 13.30 11.30
CA LEU A 209 -7.11 13.03 12.29
C LEU A 209 -7.22 14.14 13.34
N LEU A 210 -6.12 14.82 13.66
CA LEU A 210 -6.12 15.98 14.56
C LEU A 210 -6.72 17.22 13.92
N ASP A 211 -6.42 17.45 12.62
CA ASP A 211 -6.97 18.58 11.84
C ASP A 211 -8.50 18.53 11.67
N GLN A 212 -9.13 17.37 11.91
CA GLN A 212 -10.56 17.15 11.71
C GLN A 212 -11.40 17.28 13.00
N ARG A 213 -10.77 17.68 14.10
CA ARG A 213 -11.43 18.00 15.36
C ARG A 213 -11.71 19.48 15.45
#